data_5a983e823de81fd06bfde5e1b0c600a2
#
_entry.id   5a983e823de81fd06bfde5e1b0c600a2
#
_cell.length_a   1.000
_cell.length_b   1.000
_cell.length_c   1.000
_cell.angle_alpha   90.00
_cell.angle_beta   90.00
_cell.angle_gamma   90.00
#
_symmetry.space_group_name_H-M   'P 1'
#
loop_
_entity.id
_entity.type
_entity.pdbx_description
1 polymer ?
#
loop_
_entity_poly.entity_id
_entity_poly.type
_entity_poly.pdbx_seq_one_letter_code
_entity_poly.pdbx_strand_id
1 'polypeptide(L)'
;MRQAVSGDKPEVKEQKQGRMRRVTVVAVLDRNGKILCHDRNFTLAEAEKLGEWIRELKTYGAQGAPQGKPLFGLDERQFAAVMRELSPAVTTDTQGLSLEAALGKLSLPERHPLRMTPEAQRIARMIDSDKTLRQSTRGLSAGTALAATLGEFGLVFKPLRTPDGKIELAVSPREDGQDAWPMGWPLDPDKPQGQIVPALFKVVPVNLDDVPLTDVLAAAAEASEVPIITDYHAIEAEGIELSELKVTVPLRKSTWGLLLKQVTFPHKLGRRIVADEAGKPFVIITTLKETLKNNPAAKLER
;
A
#
# COMPACT_ATOMS: atom_id res chain seq x y z
N MET A 1 35.79 11.76 10.34
CA MET A 1 36.28 12.30 9.05
C MET A 1 37.80 12.38 9.15
N ARG A 2 38.53 11.91 8.14
CA ARG A 2 39.97 12.12 8.00
C ARG A 2 40.24 12.91 6.71
N GLN A 3 41.38 13.57 6.65
CA GLN A 3 41.81 14.25 5.45
C GLN A 3 42.08 13.23 4.32
N ALA A 4 41.62 13.52 3.11
CA ALA A 4 41.88 12.64 1.97
C ALA A 4 43.37 12.59 1.64
N VAL A 5 43.91 11.40 1.42
CA VAL A 5 45.32 11.18 1.04
C VAL A 5 45.33 10.84 -0.47
N SER A 6 46.44 11.18 -1.15
CA SER A 6 46.65 10.83 -2.53
C SER A 6 46.53 9.30 -2.74
N GLY A 7 45.52 8.88 -3.46
CA GLY A 7 45.19 7.46 -3.67
C GLY A 7 43.87 7.00 -3.05
N ASP A 8 43.22 7.81 -2.21
CA ASP A 8 41.88 7.51 -1.71
C ASP A 8 40.90 7.49 -2.88
N LYS A 9 40.20 6.35 -3.03
CA LYS A 9 39.14 6.20 -4.06
C LYS A 9 37.77 6.14 -3.40
N PRO A 10 36.77 6.82 -3.97
CA PRO A 10 35.39 6.64 -3.56
C PRO A 10 34.97 5.18 -3.70
N GLU A 11 34.35 4.61 -2.66
CA GLU A 11 33.98 3.19 -2.64
C GLU A 11 32.71 2.97 -1.85
N VAL A 12 31.91 2.00 -2.28
CA VAL A 12 30.76 1.49 -1.52
C VAL A 12 30.99 0.01 -1.26
N LYS A 13 31.03 -0.37 0.01
CA LYS A 13 31.25 -1.76 0.45
C LYS A 13 30.03 -2.28 1.17
N GLU A 14 29.69 -3.52 0.90
CA GLU A 14 28.64 -4.23 1.62
C GLU A 14 29.25 -5.42 2.37
N GLN A 15 28.93 -5.52 3.64
CA GLN A 15 29.30 -6.64 4.49
C GLN A 15 28.05 -7.25 5.10
N LYS A 16 27.93 -8.57 5.02
CA LYS A 16 26.86 -9.35 5.66
C LYS A 16 27.33 -9.77 7.04
N GLN A 17 26.53 -9.48 8.05
CA GLN A 17 26.79 -9.87 9.44
C GLN A 17 25.52 -10.55 9.98
N GLY A 18 25.41 -11.86 9.78
CA GLY A 18 24.20 -12.61 10.10
C GLY A 18 22.99 -12.11 9.29
N ARG A 19 21.95 -11.64 9.99
CA ARG A 19 20.75 -11.04 9.37
C ARG A 19 20.88 -9.55 9.07
N MET A 20 21.96 -8.92 9.50
CA MET A 20 22.19 -7.49 9.27
C MET A 20 23.09 -7.29 8.06
N ARG A 21 22.76 -6.26 7.29
CA ARG A 21 23.59 -5.76 6.19
C ARG A 21 24.20 -4.44 6.59
N ARG A 22 25.52 -4.35 6.49
CA ARG A 22 26.28 -3.11 6.71
C ARG A 22 26.76 -2.58 5.38
N VAL A 23 26.30 -1.40 5.00
CA VAL A 23 26.80 -0.66 3.84
C VAL A 23 27.72 0.44 4.34
N THR A 24 28.96 0.43 3.87
CA THR A 24 29.97 1.45 4.19
C THR A 24 30.24 2.26 2.93
N VAL A 25 30.05 3.56 3.02
CA VAL A 25 30.34 4.51 1.93
C VAL A 25 31.59 5.26 2.27
N VAL A 26 32.59 5.22 1.39
CA VAL A 26 33.76 6.08 1.40
C VAL A 26 33.57 7.13 0.31
N ALA A 27 33.43 8.39 0.73
CA ALA A 27 33.32 9.52 -0.17
C ALA A 27 34.54 10.44 0.00
N VAL A 28 34.94 11.09 -1.08
CA VAL A 28 36.06 12.03 -1.10
C VAL A 28 35.52 13.43 -1.37
N LEU A 29 35.86 14.38 -0.51
CA LEU A 29 35.56 15.79 -0.75
C LEU A 29 36.72 16.41 -1.55
N ASP A 30 36.40 16.90 -2.74
CA ASP A 30 37.40 17.57 -3.58
C ASP A 30 37.64 19.04 -3.15
N ARG A 31 38.64 19.69 -3.74
CA ARG A 31 38.99 21.09 -3.43
C ARG A 31 37.91 22.09 -3.86
N ASN A 32 37.01 21.67 -4.74
CA ASN A 32 35.90 22.50 -5.25
C ASN A 32 34.61 22.31 -4.44
N GLY A 33 34.67 21.57 -3.32
CA GLY A 33 33.50 21.30 -2.47
C GLY A 33 32.54 20.25 -3.04
N LYS A 34 32.98 19.43 -4.02
CA LYS A 34 32.20 18.30 -4.50
C LYS A 34 32.47 17.06 -3.68
N ILE A 35 31.43 16.34 -3.34
CA ILE A 35 31.49 15.03 -2.68
C ILE A 35 31.51 13.98 -3.78
N LEU A 36 32.65 13.32 -3.96
CA LEU A 36 32.84 12.25 -4.92
C LEU A 36 32.46 10.92 -4.26
N CYS A 37 31.47 10.24 -4.80
CA CYS A 37 31.06 8.89 -4.43
C CYS A 37 31.41 7.91 -5.54
N HIS A 38 31.19 6.60 -5.33
CA HIS A 38 31.66 5.57 -6.27
C HIS A 38 31.18 5.80 -7.71
N ASP A 39 29.88 6.06 -7.90
CA ASP A 39 29.22 6.22 -9.19
C ASP A 39 28.51 7.59 -9.35
N ARG A 40 28.53 8.42 -8.33
CA ARG A 40 27.81 9.69 -8.28
C ARG A 40 28.63 10.79 -7.59
N ASN A 41 28.41 12.02 -8.00
CA ASN A 41 29.04 13.18 -7.41
C ASN A 41 27.94 14.16 -6.97
N PHE A 42 28.14 14.80 -5.82
CA PHE A 42 27.20 15.76 -5.26
C PHE A 42 27.94 17.07 -4.94
N THR A 43 27.27 18.17 -5.12
CA THR A 43 27.69 19.48 -4.58
C THR A 43 27.11 19.67 -3.19
N LEU A 44 27.64 20.63 -2.42
CA LEU A 44 27.06 20.96 -1.11
C LEU A 44 25.60 21.45 -1.21
N ALA A 45 25.22 22.06 -2.34
CA ALA A 45 23.83 22.46 -2.60
C ALA A 45 22.89 21.27 -2.86
N GLU A 46 23.42 20.09 -3.16
CA GLU A 46 22.63 18.87 -3.46
C GLU A 46 22.56 17.91 -2.25
N ALA A 47 22.57 18.46 -1.03
CA ALA A 47 22.47 17.64 0.19
C ALA A 47 21.22 16.76 0.25
N GLU A 48 20.11 17.22 -0.31
CA GLU A 48 18.87 16.44 -0.39
C GLU A 48 19.04 15.21 -1.30
N LYS A 49 19.62 15.37 -2.49
CA LYS A 49 19.92 14.26 -3.42
C LYS A 49 20.91 13.26 -2.82
N LEU A 50 21.91 13.75 -2.06
CA LEU A 50 22.81 12.89 -1.31
C LEU A 50 22.05 12.08 -0.24
N GLY A 51 21.12 12.73 0.46
CA GLY A 51 20.25 12.07 1.44
C GLY A 51 19.36 10.98 0.79
N GLU A 52 18.83 11.24 -0.39
CA GLU A 52 18.06 10.26 -1.17
C GLU A 52 18.93 9.07 -1.57
N TRP A 53 20.13 9.31 -2.08
CA TRP A 53 21.07 8.26 -2.43
C TRP A 53 21.50 7.41 -1.23
N ILE A 54 21.71 8.01 -0.06
CA ILE A 54 22.00 7.25 1.18
C ILE A 54 20.81 6.38 1.58
N ARG A 55 19.56 6.88 1.43
CA ARG A 55 18.34 6.07 1.64
C ARG A 55 18.26 4.92 0.63
N GLU A 56 18.59 5.18 -0.62
CA GLU A 56 18.70 4.16 -1.68
C GLU A 56 19.67 3.05 -1.26
N LEU A 57 20.89 3.37 -0.83
CA LEU A 57 21.86 2.38 -0.38
C LEU A 57 21.41 1.60 0.87
N LYS A 58 20.70 2.25 1.80
CA LYS A 58 20.09 1.54 2.94
C LYS A 58 19.06 0.52 2.50
N THR A 59 18.28 0.84 1.48
CA THR A 59 17.20 -0.01 0.98
C THR A 59 17.72 -1.12 0.06
N TYR A 60 18.65 -0.79 -0.84
CA TYR A 60 19.08 -1.68 -1.94
C TYR A 60 20.47 -2.31 -1.73
N GLY A 61 21.27 -1.78 -0.81
CA GLY A 61 22.65 -2.19 -0.61
C GLY A 61 23.63 -1.46 -1.52
N ALA A 62 24.88 -1.95 -1.54
CA ALA A 62 25.97 -1.32 -2.27
C ALA A 62 25.77 -1.27 -3.80
N GLN A 63 24.90 -2.10 -4.33
CA GLN A 63 24.58 -2.11 -5.75
C GLN A 63 23.66 -0.94 -6.17
N GLY A 64 23.11 -0.19 -5.21
CA GLY A 64 22.14 0.86 -5.48
C GLY A 64 20.80 0.33 -6.03
N ALA A 65 19.92 1.25 -6.39
CA ALA A 65 18.67 0.89 -7.04
C ALA A 65 18.95 0.28 -8.43
N PRO A 66 18.32 -0.85 -8.77
CA PRO A 66 18.35 -1.37 -10.13
C PRO A 66 17.89 -0.30 -11.13
N GLN A 67 18.39 -0.33 -12.36
CA GLN A 67 17.95 0.60 -13.41
C GLN A 67 16.42 0.48 -13.62
N GLY A 68 15.71 1.61 -13.51
CA GLY A 68 14.28 1.71 -13.38
C GLY A 68 13.91 2.15 -11.96
N LYS A 69 12.68 2.56 -11.70
CA LYS A 69 12.19 2.85 -10.33
C LYS A 69 11.71 1.54 -9.69
N PRO A 70 12.58 0.73 -9.07
CA PRO A 70 12.14 -0.52 -8.49
C PRO A 70 11.28 -0.22 -7.28
N LEU A 71 10.07 -0.74 -7.30
CA LEU A 71 9.22 -0.72 -6.12
C LEU A 71 9.82 -1.65 -5.06
N PHE A 72 9.86 -1.20 -3.82
CA PHE A 72 10.31 -1.98 -2.65
C PHE A 72 11.75 -2.53 -2.70
N GLY A 73 12.61 -2.00 -3.54
CA GLY A 73 13.97 -2.51 -3.65
C GLY A 73 14.15 -3.79 -4.42
N LEU A 74 13.14 -4.17 -5.15
CA LEU A 74 13.14 -5.37 -5.98
C LEU A 74 13.51 -5.01 -7.42
N ASP A 75 14.24 -5.86 -8.11
CA ASP A 75 14.33 -5.75 -9.54
C ASP A 75 12.98 -6.12 -10.22
N GLU A 76 12.85 -5.81 -11.51
CA GLU A 76 11.60 -6.02 -12.24
C GLU A 76 11.13 -7.49 -12.20
N ARG A 77 12.07 -8.45 -12.29
CA ARG A 77 11.75 -9.89 -12.26
C ARG A 77 11.30 -10.31 -10.87
N GLN A 78 11.96 -9.80 -9.83
CA GLN A 78 11.59 -10.07 -8.45
C GLN A 78 10.22 -9.49 -8.13
N PHE A 79 9.96 -8.25 -8.55
CA PHE A 79 8.67 -7.60 -8.36
C PHE A 79 7.56 -8.36 -9.09
N ALA A 80 7.75 -8.70 -10.36
CA ALA A 80 6.80 -9.49 -11.14
C ALA A 80 6.54 -10.88 -10.53
N ALA A 81 7.57 -11.51 -9.93
CA ALA A 81 7.42 -12.78 -9.24
C ALA A 81 6.55 -12.62 -7.97
N VAL A 82 6.81 -11.61 -7.14
CA VAL A 82 6.00 -11.32 -5.94
C VAL A 82 4.55 -11.02 -6.33
N MET A 83 4.33 -10.17 -7.33
CA MET A 83 2.99 -9.85 -7.84
C MET A 83 2.23 -11.11 -8.24
N ARG A 84 2.87 -12.00 -9.01
CA ARG A 84 2.25 -13.25 -9.45
C ARG A 84 1.97 -14.21 -8.29
N GLU A 85 2.88 -14.29 -7.32
CA GLU A 85 2.73 -15.19 -6.16
C GLU A 85 1.69 -14.67 -5.15
N LEU A 86 1.42 -13.36 -5.13
CA LEU A 86 0.37 -12.73 -4.33
C LEU A 86 -0.97 -12.57 -5.08
N SER A 87 -1.05 -12.97 -6.37
CA SER A 87 -2.26 -12.87 -7.17
C SER A 87 -3.34 -13.94 -6.94
N PRO A 88 -3.10 -15.13 -6.34
CA PRO A 88 -4.17 -16.07 -6.05
C PRO A 88 -5.26 -15.44 -5.17
N ALA A 89 -6.52 -15.72 -5.53
CA ALA A 89 -7.66 -15.18 -4.81
C ALA A 89 -7.87 -15.87 -3.46
N VAL A 90 -8.20 -15.07 -2.44
CA VAL A 90 -8.62 -15.57 -1.13
C VAL A 90 -10.02 -16.18 -1.25
N THR A 91 -10.16 -17.43 -0.86
CA THR A 91 -11.43 -18.18 -0.96
C THR A 91 -12.25 -18.17 0.33
N THR A 92 -11.57 -17.91 1.47
CA THR A 92 -12.18 -17.94 2.80
C THR A 92 -12.69 -16.54 3.17
N ASP A 93 -13.84 -16.49 3.82
CA ASP A 93 -14.33 -15.27 4.44
C ASP A 93 -13.48 -14.91 5.65
N THR A 94 -13.04 -13.66 5.72
CA THR A 94 -12.18 -13.15 6.80
C THR A 94 -12.94 -12.27 7.79
N GLN A 95 -14.18 -11.90 7.50
CA GLN A 95 -15.01 -11.09 8.40
C GLN A 95 -15.25 -11.81 9.73
N GLY A 96 -15.16 -11.08 10.84
CA GLY A 96 -15.33 -11.61 12.18
C GLY A 96 -14.12 -12.40 12.72
N LEU A 97 -13.05 -12.55 11.95
CA LEU A 97 -11.82 -13.22 12.42
C LEU A 97 -10.90 -12.23 13.14
N SER A 98 -10.16 -12.72 14.13
CA SER A 98 -9.02 -11.98 14.70
C SER A 98 -7.90 -11.83 13.66
N LEU A 99 -6.96 -10.90 13.89
CA LEU A 99 -5.82 -10.71 13.00
C LEU A 99 -5.05 -12.01 12.74
N GLU A 100 -4.74 -12.77 13.80
CA GLU A 100 -3.99 -14.02 13.70
C GLU A 100 -4.75 -15.08 12.89
N ALA A 101 -6.03 -15.26 13.19
CA ALA A 101 -6.89 -16.21 12.48
C ALA A 101 -7.04 -15.86 11.00
N ALA A 102 -7.19 -14.57 10.69
CA ALA A 102 -7.29 -14.08 9.31
C ALA A 102 -5.98 -14.31 8.55
N LEU A 103 -4.82 -13.94 9.12
CA LEU A 103 -3.52 -14.19 8.51
C LEU A 103 -3.29 -15.67 8.20
N GLY A 104 -3.75 -16.58 9.08
CA GLY A 104 -3.69 -18.03 8.86
C GLY A 104 -4.62 -18.54 7.74
N LYS A 105 -5.63 -17.74 7.34
CA LYS A 105 -6.56 -18.08 6.24
C LYS A 105 -6.16 -17.46 4.90
N LEU A 106 -5.29 -16.46 4.90
CA LEU A 106 -4.70 -15.94 3.67
C LEU A 106 -3.69 -16.97 3.17
N SER A 107 -3.92 -17.53 1.99
CA SER A 107 -3.00 -18.47 1.34
C SER A 107 -1.74 -17.75 0.85
N LEU A 108 -0.91 -17.29 1.80
CA LEU A 108 0.33 -16.61 1.49
C LEU A 108 1.38 -17.59 0.98
N PRO A 109 2.23 -17.19 0.02
CA PRO A 109 3.24 -18.05 -0.55
C PRO A 109 4.32 -18.38 0.50
N GLU A 110 4.58 -19.68 0.73
CA GLU A 110 5.63 -20.16 1.65
C GLU A 110 7.01 -19.59 1.30
N ARG A 111 7.24 -19.31 0.02
CA ARG A 111 8.46 -18.72 -0.49
C ARG A 111 8.73 -17.30 0.03
N HIS A 112 7.68 -16.58 0.41
CA HIS A 112 7.72 -15.22 0.95
C HIS A 112 7.12 -15.20 2.36
N PRO A 113 7.86 -15.68 3.38
CA PRO A 113 7.32 -15.76 4.73
C PRO A 113 6.97 -14.37 5.28
N LEU A 114 5.86 -14.30 6.00
CA LEU A 114 5.45 -13.10 6.71
C LEU A 114 6.34 -12.90 7.95
N ARG A 115 6.90 -11.70 8.10
CA ARG A 115 7.75 -11.33 9.23
C ARG A 115 7.29 -10.01 9.83
N MET A 116 6.90 -10.04 11.08
CA MET A 116 6.55 -8.83 11.83
C MET A 116 7.79 -8.21 12.46
N THR A 117 7.91 -6.89 12.34
CA THR A 117 8.89 -6.14 13.13
C THR A 117 8.54 -6.21 14.63
N PRO A 118 9.49 -5.94 15.56
CA PRO A 118 9.19 -5.90 16.99
C PRO A 118 8.04 -4.93 17.34
N GLU A 119 7.98 -3.79 16.66
CA GLU A 119 6.92 -2.79 16.82
C GLU A 119 5.55 -3.32 16.35
N ALA A 120 5.51 -3.96 15.17
CA ALA A 120 4.28 -4.59 14.67
C ALA A 120 3.81 -5.71 15.58
N GLN A 121 4.74 -6.53 16.11
CA GLN A 121 4.40 -7.56 17.10
C GLN A 121 3.82 -6.98 18.38
N ARG A 122 4.33 -5.83 18.83
CA ARG A 122 3.81 -5.12 20.00
C ARG A 122 2.38 -4.66 19.74
N ILE A 123 2.14 -4.01 18.60
CA ILE A 123 0.79 -3.59 18.20
C ILE A 123 -0.14 -4.80 18.14
N ALA A 124 0.27 -5.87 17.45
CA ALA A 124 -0.55 -7.09 17.33
C ALA A 124 -0.93 -7.71 18.69
N ARG A 125 -0.05 -7.64 19.69
CA ARG A 125 -0.34 -8.09 21.07
C ARG A 125 -1.23 -7.14 21.87
N MET A 126 -1.22 -5.86 21.52
CA MET A 126 -2.03 -4.84 22.17
C MET A 126 -3.43 -4.70 21.56
N ILE A 127 -3.67 -5.35 20.42
CA ILE A 127 -5.01 -5.43 19.84
C ILE A 127 -5.92 -6.15 20.84
N ASP A 128 -7.04 -5.51 21.14
CA ASP A 128 -8.07 -6.11 21.98
C ASP A 128 -8.47 -7.47 21.41
N SER A 129 -8.58 -8.49 22.27
CA SER A 129 -8.96 -9.85 21.89
C SER A 129 -10.31 -9.90 21.16
N ASP A 130 -11.18 -8.93 21.42
CA ASP A 130 -12.51 -8.83 20.85
C ASP A 130 -12.51 -8.06 19.50
N LYS A 131 -11.39 -7.42 19.16
CA LYS A 131 -11.26 -6.73 17.87
C LYS A 131 -11.11 -7.70 16.74
N THR A 132 -12.14 -7.80 15.91
CA THR A 132 -12.18 -8.65 14.72
C THR A 132 -12.26 -7.81 13.45
N LEU A 133 -11.96 -8.42 12.31
CA LEU A 133 -12.13 -7.81 11.00
C LEU A 133 -13.59 -7.50 10.72
N ARG A 134 -13.87 -6.27 10.31
CA ARG A 134 -15.22 -5.77 10.03
C ARG A 134 -15.69 -6.09 8.61
N GLN A 135 -14.78 -6.52 7.74
CA GLN A 135 -15.07 -6.78 6.33
C GLN A 135 -14.43 -8.06 5.83
N SER A 136 -15.04 -8.65 4.80
CA SER A 136 -14.49 -9.80 4.10
C SER A 136 -13.50 -9.35 3.03
N THR A 137 -12.37 -10.06 2.93
CA THR A 137 -11.43 -9.92 1.81
C THR A 137 -11.55 -11.04 0.78
N ARG A 138 -12.61 -11.87 0.90
CA ARG A 138 -12.89 -12.98 0.00
C ARG A 138 -13.00 -12.51 -1.45
N GLY A 139 -12.35 -13.24 -2.33
CA GLY A 139 -12.37 -12.96 -3.78
C GLY A 139 -11.37 -11.90 -4.24
N LEU A 140 -10.62 -11.26 -3.34
CA LEU A 140 -9.47 -10.43 -3.65
C LEU A 140 -8.20 -11.28 -3.71
N SER A 141 -7.19 -10.81 -4.42
CA SER A 141 -5.86 -11.40 -4.43
C SER A 141 -5.23 -11.38 -3.04
N ALA A 142 -4.40 -12.36 -2.73
CA ALA A 142 -3.77 -12.53 -1.42
C ALA A 142 -2.97 -11.28 -0.98
N GLY A 143 -2.30 -10.57 -1.89
CA GLY A 143 -1.56 -9.35 -1.59
C GLY A 143 -2.48 -8.20 -1.16
N THR A 144 -3.52 -7.92 -1.92
CA THR A 144 -4.54 -6.92 -1.60
C THR A 144 -5.30 -7.29 -0.32
N ALA A 145 -5.66 -8.56 -0.16
CA ALA A 145 -6.32 -9.06 1.05
C ALA A 145 -5.44 -8.90 2.29
N LEU A 146 -4.13 -9.20 2.19
CA LEU A 146 -3.17 -8.97 3.26
C LEU A 146 -3.05 -7.49 3.61
N ALA A 147 -2.96 -6.60 2.59
CA ALA A 147 -2.90 -5.16 2.82
C ALA A 147 -4.16 -4.63 3.52
N ALA A 148 -5.35 -5.08 3.09
CA ALA A 148 -6.62 -4.70 3.71
C ALA A 148 -6.73 -5.21 5.16
N THR A 149 -6.40 -6.49 5.39
CA THR A 149 -6.40 -7.12 6.71
C THR A 149 -5.47 -6.40 7.68
N LEU A 150 -4.21 -6.18 7.31
CA LEU A 150 -3.24 -5.47 8.14
C LEU A 150 -3.63 -4.02 8.36
N GLY A 151 -4.14 -3.35 7.29
CA GLY A 151 -4.56 -1.95 7.32
C GLY A 151 -5.62 -1.66 8.37
N GLU A 152 -6.56 -2.58 8.61
CA GLU A 152 -7.62 -2.42 9.61
C GLU A 152 -7.07 -2.38 11.05
N PHE A 153 -5.89 -2.94 11.26
CA PHE A 153 -5.20 -2.93 12.56
C PHE A 153 -4.04 -1.92 12.63
N GLY A 154 -3.96 -0.98 11.69
CA GLY A 154 -2.90 0.03 11.66
C GLY A 154 -1.53 -0.53 11.29
N LEU A 155 -1.49 -1.65 10.58
CA LEU A 155 -0.30 -2.30 10.09
C LEU A 155 -0.24 -2.23 8.56
N VAL A 156 0.97 -2.33 8.03
CA VAL A 156 1.24 -2.42 6.59
C VAL A 156 2.31 -3.47 6.34
N PHE A 157 2.45 -3.91 5.10
CA PHE A 157 3.56 -4.77 4.73
C PHE A 157 4.26 -4.29 3.46
N LYS A 158 5.47 -4.74 3.27
CA LYS A 158 6.22 -4.62 2.02
C LYS A 158 7.09 -5.84 1.80
N PRO A 159 7.32 -6.25 0.56
CA PRO A 159 8.34 -7.23 0.28
C PRO A 159 9.72 -6.63 0.58
N LEU A 160 10.52 -7.35 1.32
CA LEU A 160 11.87 -6.95 1.72
C LEU A 160 12.87 -8.02 1.27
N ARG A 161 13.85 -7.62 0.47
CA ARG A 161 14.96 -8.48 0.11
C ARG A 161 15.91 -8.65 1.29
N THR A 162 16.09 -9.89 1.72
CA THR A 162 17.03 -10.24 2.79
C THR A 162 18.46 -10.31 2.26
N PRO A 163 19.49 -10.23 3.13
CA PRO A 163 20.89 -10.29 2.69
C PRO A 163 21.29 -11.57 1.95
N ASP A 164 20.59 -12.68 2.19
CA ASP A 164 20.77 -13.94 1.48
C ASP A 164 19.99 -14.02 0.14
N GLY A 165 19.36 -12.91 -0.24
CA GLY A 165 18.69 -12.76 -1.54
C GLY A 165 17.26 -13.27 -1.59
N LYS A 166 16.71 -13.77 -0.48
CA LYS A 166 15.30 -14.14 -0.37
C LYS A 166 14.43 -12.90 -0.21
N ILE A 167 13.14 -13.06 -0.46
CA ILE A 167 12.16 -12.00 -0.27
C ILE A 167 11.23 -12.44 0.87
N GLU A 168 11.10 -11.60 1.89
CA GLU A 168 10.15 -11.75 3.00
C GLU A 168 9.09 -10.65 2.91
N LEU A 169 7.87 -10.93 3.37
CA LEU A 169 6.82 -9.93 3.53
C LEU A 169 6.96 -9.30 4.92
N ALA A 170 7.63 -8.16 4.99
CA ALA A 170 7.92 -7.48 6.24
C ALA A 170 6.73 -6.61 6.67
N VAL A 171 6.15 -6.91 7.83
CA VAL A 171 5.04 -6.16 8.43
C VAL A 171 5.58 -5.15 9.42
N SER A 172 5.11 -3.91 9.32
CA SER A 172 5.46 -2.79 10.20
C SER A 172 4.23 -1.95 10.55
N PRO A 173 4.29 -1.09 11.58
CA PRO A 173 3.25 -0.09 11.82
C PRO A 173 3.03 0.80 10.60
N ARG A 174 1.80 1.25 10.40
CA ARG A 174 1.44 2.20 9.34
C ARG A 174 1.90 3.59 9.75
N GLU A 175 2.74 4.20 8.92
CA GLU A 175 3.25 5.57 9.10
C GLU A 175 2.99 6.40 7.84
N ASP A 176 2.82 7.71 7.98
CA ASP A 176 2.62 8.61 6.85
C ASP A 176 3.86 8.63 5.93
N GLY A 177 3.62 8.50 4.62
CA GLY A 177 4.68 8.52 3.62
C GLY A 177 5.51 7.25 3.53
N GLN A 178 5.15 6.21 4.25
CA GLN A 178 5.83 4.92 4.23
C GLN A 178 5.64 4.22 2.88
N ASP A 179 6.73 3.66 2.36
CA ASP A 179 6.69 2.76 1.21
C ASP A 179 6.13 1.40 1.64
N ALA A 180 4.87 1.13 1.32
CA ALA A 180 4.14 -0.08 1.68
C ALA A 180 3.39 -0.65 0.49
N TRP A 181 3.11 -1.95 0.54
CA TRP A 181 2.27 -2.61 -0.45
C TRP A 181 0.89 -1.94 -0.48
N PRO A 182 0.42 -1.49 -1.64
CA PRO A 182 -0.82 -0.73 -1.70
C PRO A 182 -2.04 -1.63 -1.51
N MET A 183 -3.09 -1.06 -0.95
CA MET A 183 -4.41 -1.66 -0.97
C MET A 183 -5.02 -1.44 -2.38
N GLY A 184 -4.49 -2.19 -3.36
CA GLY A 184 -4.88 -2.11 -4.77
C GLY A 184 -4.02 -1.17 -5.62
N TRP A 185 -3.94 -1.52 -6.89
CA TRP A 185 -3.11 -0.93 -7.93
C TRP A 185 -3.91 0.02 -8.82
N PRO A 186 -3.30 1.07 -9.38
CA PRO A 186 -3.96 1.92 -10.35
C PRO A 186 -4.48 1.12 -11.53
N LEU A 187 -5.66 1.48 -12.02
CA LEU A 187 -6.18 0.95 -13.26
C LEU A 187 -5.39 1.50 -14.45
N ASP A 188 -5.50 0.81 -15.58
CA ASP A 188 -4.96 1.26 -16.86
C ASP A 188 -5.55 2.65 -17.21
N PRO A 189 -4.73 3.72 -17.27
CA PRO A 189 -5.21 5.07 -17.50
C PRO A 189 -5.79 5.27 -18.91
N ASP A 190 -5.40 4.39 -19.86
CA ASP A 190 -5.83 4.47 -21.25
C ASP A 190 -7.23 3.85 -21.47
N LYS A 191 -7.77 3.18 -20.45
CA LYS A 191 -9.09 2.56 -20.51
C LYS A 191 -10.12 3.30 -19.67
N PRO A 192 -11.27 3.69 -20.23
CA PRO A 192 -12.36 4.26 -19.44
C PRO A 192 -12.84 3.31 -18.34
N GLN A 193 -13.07 3.84 -17.13
CA GLN A 193 -13.53 3.04 -15.99
C GLN A 193 -14.80 2.22 -16.30
N GLY A 194 -15.71 2.75 -17.12
CA GLY A 194 -16.91 2.02 -17.54
C GLY A 194 -16.64 0.77 -18.38
N GLN A 195 -15.48 0.66 -19.02
CA GLN A 195 -15.05 -0.56 -19.72
C GLN A 195 -14.40 -1.55 -18.77
N ILE A 196 -13.67 -1.05 -17.75
CA ILE A 196 -12.99 -1.92 -16.78
C ILE A 196 -14.01 -2.49 -15.77
N VAL A 197 -14.96 -1.68 -15.31
CA VAL A 197 -15.95 -2.07 -14.29
C VAL A 197 -17.36 -1.70 -14.74
N PRO A 198 -17.88 -2.30 -15.81
CA PRO A 198 -19.19 -1.93 -16.37
C PRO A 198 -20.33 -2.09 -15.36
N ALA A 199 -20.21 -3.00 -14.40
CA ALA A 199 -21.23 -3.23 -13.38
C ALA A 199 -21.50 -2.00 -12.50
N LEU A 200 -20.50 -1.19 -12.20
CA LEU A 200 -20.66 0.06 -11.44
C LEU A 200 -21.39 1.15 -12.23
N PHE A 201 -21.51 1.00 -13.54
CA PHE A 201 -22.15 1.97 -14.44
C PHE A 201 -23.54 1.53 -14.91
N LYS A 202 -24.03 0.37 -14.46
CA LYS A 202 -25.41 -0.04 -14.67
C LYS A 202 -26.36 0.90 -13.95
N VAL A 203 -27.43 1.31 -14.64
CA VAL A 203 -28.46 2.17 -14.08
C VAL A 203 -29.39 1.35 -13.20
N VAL A 204 -29.59 1.81 -11.97
CA VAL A 204 -30.45 1.19 -10.97
C VAL A 204 -31.43 2.23 -10.37
N PRO A 205 -32.64 1.85 -9.99
CA PRO A 205 -33.52 2.70 -9.21
C PRO A 205 -32.96 2.75 -7.76
N VAL A 206 -32.88 3.94 -7.19
CA VAL A 206 -32.38 4.17 -5.83
C VAL A 206 -33.44 4.93 -5.05
N ASN A 207 -33.74 4.46 -3.84
CA ASN A 207 -34.54 5.15 -2.85
C ASN A 207 -34.00 4.76 -1.48
N LEU A 208 -33.33 5.68 -0.80
CA LEU A 208 -32.75 5.46 0.52
C LEU A 208 -33.34 6.51 1.48
N ASP A 209 -33.82 6.08 2.64
CA ASP A 209 -34.33 6.95 3.68
C ASP A 209 -33.73 6.52 5.02
N ASP A 210 -32.83 7.36 5.54
CA ASP A 210 -32.10 7.15 6.81
C ASP A 210 -31.41 5.77 6.91
N VAL A 211 -30.84 5.29 5.80
CA VAL A 211 -30.19 3.98 5.71
C VAL A 211 -28.74 4.08 6.18
N PRO A 212 -28.24 3.14 7.04
CA PRO A 212 -26.83 3.09 7.39
C PRO A 212 -25.92 3.04 6.17
N LEU A 213 -24.84 3.84 6.16
CA LEU A 213 -23.92 3.87 5.01
C LEU A 213 -23.27 2.49 4.78
N THR A 214 -22.99 1.74 5.85
CA THR A 214 -22.45 0.37 5.77
C THR A 214 -23.36 -0.56 4.97
N ASP A 215 -24.68 -0.46 5.14
CA ASP A 215 -25.66 -1.29 4.45
C ASP A 215 -25.72 -0.93 2.96
N VAL A 216 -25.61 0.37 2.65
CA VAL A 216 -25.54 0.83 1.24
C VAL A 216 -24.29 0.32 0.55
N LEU A 217 -23.13 0.31 1.26
CA LEU A 217 -21.87 -0.24 0.71
C LEU A 217 -21.99 -1.74 0.47
N ALA A 218 -22.56 -2.48 1.43
CA ALA A 218 -22.79 -3.92 1.30
C ALA A 218 -23.74 -4.25 0.14
N ALA A 219 -24.88 -3.56 0.03
CA ALA A 219 -25.84 -3.74 -1.06
C ALA A 219 -25.22 -3.39 -2.42
N ALA A 220 -24.38 -2.36 -2.49
CA ALA A 220 -23.68 -2.00 -3.72
C ALA A 220 -22.66 -3.06 -4.14
N ALA A 221 -21.92 -3.64 -3.19
CA ALA A 221 -20.97 -4.71 -3.45
C ALA A 221 -21.68 -5.97 -3.96
N GLU A 222 -22.77 -6.37 -3.31
CA GLU A 222 -23.56 -7.54 -3.69
C GLU A 222 -24.19 -7.37 -5.07
N ALA A 223 -24.92 -6.27 -5.30
CA ALA A 223 -25.65 -6.06 -6.54
C ALA A 223 -24.77 -5.77 -7.77
N SER A 224 -23.57 -5.22 -7.55
CA SER A 224 -22.59 -5.00 -8.64
C SER A 224 -21.62 -6.17 -8.83
N GLU A 225 -21.55 -7.10 -7.89
CA GLU A 225 -20.51 -8.15 -7.83
C GLU A 225 -19.08 -7.59 -7.83
N VAL A 226 -18.93 -6.32 -7.45
CA VAL A 226 -17.63 -5.63 -7.32
C VAL A 226 -17.30 -5.49 -5.84
N PRO A 227 -16.19 -6.07 -5.37
CA PRO A 227 -15.83 -5.94 -3.97
C PRO A 227 -15.67 -4.46 -3.57
N ILE A 228 -16.16 -4.12 -2.38
CA ILE A 228 -15.98 -2.79 -1.79
C ILE A 228 -15.21 -2.99 -0.48
N ILE A 229 -14.04 -2.38 -0.39
CA ILE A 229 -13.17 -2.44 0.78
C ILE A 229 -13.13 -1.06 1.43
N THR A 230 -13.24 -1.03 2.74
CA THR A 230 -13.21 0.19 3.54
C THR A 230 -11.87 0.31 4.27
N ASP A 231 -11.20 1.44 4.12
CA ASP A 231 -9.98 1.78 4.87
C ASP A 231 -10.36 2.34 6.24
N TYR A 232 -10.83 1.47 7.13
CA TYR A 232 -11.32 1.84 8.45
C TYR A 232 -10.30 2.63 9.25
N HIS A 233 -9.03 2.24 9.20
CA HIS A 233 -7.98 2.93 9.96
C HIS A 233 -7.83 4.40 9.52
N ALA A 234 -7.83 4.67 8.22
CA ALA A 234 -7.73 6.04 7.72
C ALA A 234 -8.99 6.86 8.05
N ILE A 235 -10.17 6.24 8.04
CA ILE A 235 -11.45 6.87 8.34
C ILE A 235 -11.52 7.23 9.82
N GLU A 236 -11.18 6.31 10.70
CA GLU A 236 -11.16 6.51 12.17
C GLU A 236 -10.09 7.54 12.60
N ALA A 237 -8.94 7.57 11.91
CA ALA A 237 -7.91 8.57 12.17
C ALA A 237 -8.37 10.02 11.89
N GLU A 238 -9.37 10.22 11.04
CA GLU A 238 -10.01 11.53 10.80
C GLU A 238 -11.24 11.75 11.74
N GLY A 239 -11.45 10.88 12.72
CA GLY A 239 -12.53 10.97 13.69
C GLY A 239 -13.92 10.66 13.10
N ILE A 240 -13.98 9.90 12.03
CA ILE A 240 -15.24 9.51 11.38
C ILE A 240 -15.64 8.11 11.84
N GLU A 241 -16.80 8.01 12.50
CA GLU A 241 -17.38 6.72 12.89
C GLU A 241 -18.37 6.25 11.81
N LEU A 242 -17.92 5.30 10.98
CA LEU A 242 -18.67 4.86 9.80
C LEU A 242 -20.02 4.22 10.16
N SER A 243 -20.10 3.54 11.28
CA SER A 243 -21.31 2.86 11.77
C SER A 243 -22.45 3.82 12.13
N GLU A 244 -22.11 5.08 12.45
CA GLU A 244 -23.11 6.11 12.81
C GLU A 244 -23.62 6.87 11.59
N LEU A 245 -22.98 6.72 10.43
CA LEU A 245 -23.33 7.46 9.23
C LEU A 245 -24.59 6.87 8.58
N LYS A 246 -25.57 7.75 8.34
CA LYS A 246 -26.80 7.43 7.62
C LYS A 246 -26.94 8.30 6.41
N VAL A 247 -27.62 7.77 5.38
CA VAL A 247 -27.77 8.45 4.10
C VAL A 247 -29.23 8.42 3.63
N THR A 248 -29.64 9.53 3.03
CA THR A 248 -30.94 9.68 2.39
C THR A 248 -30.75 10.09 0.95
N VAL A 249 -31.31 9.33 0.03
CA VAL A 249 -31.31 9.61 -1.41
C VAL A 249 -32.72 9.44 -1.93
N PRO A 250 -33.39 10.50 -2.41
CA PRO A 250 -34.75 10.41 -2.90
C PRO A 250 -34.83 9.51 -4.13
N LEU A 251 -36.02 8.96 -4.38
CA LEU A 251 -36.28 8.06 -5.51
C LEU A 251 -35.78 8.65 -6.82
N ARG A 252 -34.85 7.99 -7.44
CA ARG A 252 -34.29 8.35 -8.75
C ARG A 252 -33.53 7.20 -9.40
N LYS A 253 -33.26 7.34 -10.70
CA LYS A 253 -32.32 6.47 -11.40
C LYS A 253 -30.89 6.98 -11.19
N SER A 254 -29.98 6.08 -10.84
CA SER A 254 -28.55 6.36 -10.64
C SER A 254 -27.74 5.17 -11.14
N THR A 255 -26.42 5.28 -11.09
CA THR A 255 -25.51 4.14 -11.23
C THR A 255 -24.86 3.86 -9.87
N TRP A 256 -24.41 2.63 -9.63
CA TRP A 256 -23.71 2.31 -8.38
C TRP A 256 -22.52 3.23 -8.16
N GLY A 257 -21.70 3.46 -9.20
CA GLY A 257 -20.56 4.37 -9.10
C GLY A 257 -20.95 5.79 -8.70
N LEU A 258 -22.02 6.36 -9.27
CA LEU A 258 -22.49 7.70 -8.90
C LEU A 258 -23.12 7.72 -7.51
N LEU A 259 -23.89 6.69 -7.14
CA LEU A 259 -24.47 6.55 -5.82
C LEU A 259 -23.37 6.53 -4.75
N LEU A 260 -22.35 5.65 -4.89
CA LEU A 260 -21.25 5.57 -3.96
C LEU A 260 -20.55 6.94 -3.76
N LYS A 261 -20.29 7.68 -4.86
CA LYS A 261 -19.73 9.03 -4.75
C LYS A 261 -20.66 9.95 -3.95
N GLN A 262 -21.96 9.90 -4.22
CA GLN A 262 -22.94 10.79 -3.61
C GLN A 262 -23.14 10.53 -2.11
N VAL A 263 -23.15 9.25 -1.69
CA VAL A 263 -23.37 8.90 -0.29
C VAL A 263 -22.09 9.03 0.55
N THR A 264 -20.90 8.98 -0.05
CA THR A 264 -19.63 9.10 0.66
C THR A 264 -19.15 10.55 0.79
N PHE A 265 -19.31 11.36 -0.26
CA PHE A 265 -18.76 12.71 -0.32
C PHE A 265 -19.24 13.66 0.81
N PRO A 266 -20.53 13.71 1.21
CA PRO A 266 -20.97 14.56 2.31
C PRO A 266 -20.28 14.27 3.64
N HIS A 267 -19.82 13.04 3.83
CA HIS A 267 -19.14 12.57 5.04
C HIS A 267 -17.60 12.66 4.96
N LYS A 268 -17.07 13.47 4.02
CA LYS A 268 -15.61 13.61 3.76
C LYS A 268 -14.93 12.30 3.35
N LEU A 269 -15.70 11.35 2.87
CA LEU A 269 -15.21 10.09 2.33
C LEU A 269 -15.12 10.16 0.81
N GLY A 270 -14.16 9.45 0.25
CA GLY A 270 -13.97 9.29 -1.17
C GLY A 270 -13.97 7.84 -1.59
N ARG A 271 -14.20 7.60 -2.87
CA ARG A 271 -14.07 6.28 -3.48
C ARG A 271 -12.94 6.25 -4.49
N ARG A 272 -12.23 5.14 -4.54
CA ARG A 272 -11.23 4.84 -5.58
C ARG A 272 -11.58 3.51 -6.21
N ILE A 273 -11.50 3.44 -7.54
CA ILE A 273 -11.58 2.18 -8.27
C ILE A 273 -10.14 1.78 -8.59
N VAL A 274 -9.77 0.58 -8.19
CA VAL A 274 -8.42 0.04 -8.29
C VAL A 274 -8.48 -1.42 -8.73
N ALA A 275 -7.35 -2.04 -9.01
CA ALA A 275 -7.24 -3.46 -9.29
C ALA A 275 -6.39 -4.18 -8.24
N ASP A 276 -6.64 -5.45 -8.01
CA ASP A 276 -5.77 -6.32 -7.22
C ASP A 276 -4.60 -6.86 -8.08
N GLU A 277 -3.74 -7.72 -7.52
CA GLU A 277 -2.57 -8.29 -8.18
C GLU A 277 -2.93 -9.16 -9.40
N ALA A 278 -4.16 -9.68 -9.46
CA ALA A 278 -4.69 -10.42 -10.61
C ALA A 278 -5.33 -9.52 -11.67
N GLY A 279 -5.36 -8.19 -11.43
CA GLY A 279 -6.03 -7.22 -12.30
C GLY A 279 -7.54 -7.16 -12.10
N LYS A 280 -8.10 -7.82 -11.08
CA LYS A 280 -9.52 -7.78 -10.77
C LYS A 280 -9.88 -6.43 -10.15
N PRO A 281 -10.85 -5.69 -10.72
CA PRO A 281 -11.22 -4.38 -10.20
C PRO A 281 -12.05 -4.48 -8.92
N PHE A 282 -11.86 -3.51 -8.03
CA PHE A 282 -12.65 -3.33 -6.81
C PHE A 282 -12.69 -1.86 -6.39
N VAL A 283 -13.51 -1.54 -5.39
CA VAL A 283 -13.65 -0.17 -4.87
C VAL A 283 -13.04 -0.07 -3.49
N ILE A 284 -12.30 1.01 -3.23
CA ILE A 284 -11.86 1.39 -1.89
C ILE A 284 -12.66 2.61 -1.45
N ILE A 285 -13.24 2.54 -0.25
CA ILE A 285 -13.79 3.68 0.47
C ILE A 285 -12.74 4.14 1.49
N THR A 286 -12.33 5.38 1.40
CA THR A 286 -11.31 5.98 2.28
C THR A 286 -11.63 7.46 2.49
N THR A 287 -10.76 8.22 3.14
CA THR A 287 -10.96 9.67 3.31
C THR A 287 -10.75 10.43 2.00
N LEU A 288 -11.34 11.61 1.86
CA LEU A 288 -11.07 12.49 0.71
C LEU A 288 -9.60 12.86 0.62
N LYS A 289 -8.93 13.06 1.75
CA LYS A 289 -7.50 13.36 1.83
C LYS A 289 -6.64 12.26 1.18
N GLU A 290 -6.90 10.99 1.53
CA GLU A 290 -6.20 9.84 0.94
C GLU A 290 -6.58 9.65 -0.55
N THR A 291 -7.82 9.91 -0.92
CA THR A 291 -8.26 9.86 -2.32
C THR A 291 -7.50 10.87 -3.19
N LEU A 292 -7.31 12.10 -2.71
CA LEU A 292 -6.58 13.16 -3.42
C LEU A 292 -5.07 12.91 -3.44
N LYS A 293 -4.49 12.43 -2.34
CA LYS A 293 -3.06 12.11 -2.24
C LYS A 293 -2.63 11.05 -3.27
N ASN A 294 -3.50 10.10 -3.53
CA ASN A 294 -3.25 8.97 -4.42
C ASN A 294 -3.83 9.14 -5.84
N ASN A 295 -4.34 10.32 -6.18
CA ASN A 295 -4.83 10.62 -7.53
C ASN A 295 -3.79 11.44 -8.31
N PRO A 296 -3.11 10.86 -9.32
CA PRO A 296 -2.11 11.58 -10.10
C PRO A 296 -2.69 12.79 -10.88
N ALA A 297 -3.96 12.76 -11.26
CA ALA A 297 -4.61 13.87 -11.96
C ALA A 297 -4.85 15.09 -11.05
N ALA A 298 -5.07 14.90 -9.75
CA ALA A 298 -5.26 16.00 -8.80
C ALA A 298 -3.95 16.76 -8.48
N LYS A 299 -2.79 16.25 -8.88
CA LYS A 299 -1.49 16.92 -8.73
C LYS A 299 -1.19 17.91 -9.85
N LEU A 300 -1.95 17.91 -10.94
CA LEU A 300 -1.76 18.79 -12.11
C LEU A 300 -2.62 20.04 -12.05
N GLU A 301 -3.57 20.13 -11.12
CA GLU A 301 -4.49 21.28 -10.96
C GLU A 301 -4.12 22.24 -9.80
N ARG A 302 -2.88 22.15 -9.27
CA ARG A 302 -2.38 23.06 -8.24
C ARG A 302 -1.21 23.87 -8.73
#